data_2f5bb821f1144577e51b097a14d43bfd
#
_entry.id   2f5bb821f1144577e51b097a14d43bfd
#
_cell.length_a   1.000
_cell.length_b   1.000
_cell.length_c   1.000
_cell.angle_alpha   90.00
_cell.angle_beta   90.00
_cell.angle_gamma   90.00
#
_symmetry.space_group_name_H-M   'P 1'
#
loop_
_entity.id
_entity.type
_entity.pdbx_description
1 polymer ?
#
loop_
_entity_poly.entity_id
_entity_poly.type
_entity_poly.pdbx_seq_one_letter_code
_entity_poly.pdbx_strand_id
1 'polypeptide(L)'
;MTQVSFLNGGSRLYGIVGDPIEQVRSPETVTWELQRRGEDALLVPLHVASDEFDAVFPALLRLRNLHGLVLTIPFKQRAVRYVQHLGEQASVMGAINVMARRPDGSWAAEMLDGMGCVTAFRQRGYAIAGKRLMLIGLGGAGGAIGAAMAAEHPRLMRIHDLDPTRCERMASAIRLLSPETEVVVGEPTVDGVDVLLNASPVGMLDDTRLP
;
A
#
# COMPACT_ATOMS: atom_id res chain seq x y z
N MET A 1 21.07 14.94 14.26
CA MET A 1 20.74 13.75 15.05
C MET A 1 19.40 14.00 15.71
N THR A 2 18.34 13.36 15.27
CA THR A 2 17.02 13.46 15.90
C THR A 2 17.12 12.73 17.23
N GLN A 3 16.94 13.46 18.33
CA GLN A 3 16.94 12.89 19.67
C GLN A 3 15.74 11.97 19.75
N VAL A 4 15.97 10.65 19.81
CA VAL A 4 14.89 9.69 20.11
C VAL A 4 14.37 10.08 21.49
N SER A 5 13.11 10.52 21.58
CA SER A 5 12.49 10.74 22.88
C SER A 5 12.56 9.39 23.63
N PHE A 6 12.93 9.44 24.91
CA PHE A 6 13.14 8.23 25.70
C PHE A 6 11.87 7.43 25.72
N LEU A 7 11.90 6.25 25.06
CA LEU A 7 10.82 5.28 25.10
C LEU A 7 10.64 4.76 26.52
N ASN A 8 9.41 4.56 26.93
CA ASN A 8 9.06 4.06 28.26
C ASN A 8 7.86 3.10 28.16
N GLY A 9 7.41 2.56 29.28
CA GLY A 9 6.32 1.58 29.31
C GLY A 9 4.95 2.13 28.85
N GLY A 10 4.79 3.43 28.72
CA GLY A 10 3.59 4.08 28.21
C GLY A 10 3.63 4.39 26.70
N SER A 11 4.80 4.23 26.06
CA SER A 11 4.96 4.53 24.64
C SER A 11 4.09 3.64 23.78
N ARG A 12 3.40 4.23 22.77
CA ARG A 12 2.55 3.50 21.85
C ARG A 12 3.38 2.82 20.77
N LEU A 13 3.10 1.55 20.53
CA LEU A 13 3.75 0.75 19.51
C LEU A 13 2.90 0.70 18.25
N TYR A 14 3.54 0.95 17.12
CA TYR A 14 3.08 0.63 15.78
C TYR A 14 4.05 -0.37 15.15
N GLY A 15 3.59 -1.22 14.24
CA GLY A 15 4.44 -2.18 13.55
C GLY A 15 4.24 -2.14 12.04
N ILE A 16 5.26 -2.54 11.27
CA ILE A 16 5.09 -2.93 9.87
C ILE A 16 5.43 -4.40 9.72
N VAL A 17 4.48 -5.18 9.22
CA VAL A 17 4.59 -6.64 9.06
C VAL A 17 4.81 -6.98 7.60
N GLY A 18 5.84 -7.77 7.31
CA GLY A 18 6.20 -8.20 5.95
C GLY A 18 7.19 -9.34 5.92
N ASP A 19 7.42 -9.87 4.70
CA ASP A 19 8.40 -10.90 4.38
C ASP A 19 8.77 -10.82 2.88
N PRO A 20 9.98 -10.35 2.52
CA PRO A 20 11.02 -9.77 3.36
C PRO A 20 10.64 -8.42 3.97
N ILE A 21 11.42 -7.91 4.93
CA ILE A 21 11.13 -6.67 5.65
C ILE A 21 12.22 -5.60 5.53
N GLU A 22 13.42 -5.95 5.09
CA GLU A 22 14.60 -5.07 5.09
C GLU A 22 14.44 -3.83 4.19
N GLN A 23 13.62 -3.93 3.13
CA GLN A 23 13.42 -2.88 2.14
C GLN A 23 12.46 -1.76 2.61
N VAL A 24 11.75 -1.95 3.73
CA VAL A 24 10.73 -0.98 4.15
C VAL A 24 11.35 0.31 4.71
N ARG A 25 10.75 1.44 4.38
CA ARG A 25 11.17 2.78 4.85
C ARG A 25 10.18 3.41 5.83
N SER A 26 9.04 2.76 6.04
CA SER A 26 7.99 3.28 6.94
C SER A 26 8.46 3.43 8.40
N PRO A 27 9.33 2.56 8.98
CA PRO A 27 9.79 2.74 10.35
C PRO A 27 10.44 4.09 10.60
N GLU A 28 11.31 4.52 9.69
CA GLU A 28 12.01 5.80 9.75
C GLU A 28 11.04 6.98 9.58
N THR A 29 10.25 6.95 8.51
CA THR A 29 9.42 8.09 8.12
C THR A 29 8.22 8.29 9.03
N VAL A 30 7.54 7.21 9.43
CA VAL A 30 6.36 7.28 10.30
C VAL A 30 6.78 7.62 11.73
N THR A 31 7.85 7.02 12.26
CA THR A 31 8.35 7.37 13.59
C THR A 31 8.74 8.84 13.66
N TRP A 32 9.44 9.36 12.65
CA TRP A 32 9.78 10.77 12.57
C TRP A 32 8.53 11.66 12.60
N GLU A 33 7.50 11.33 11.82
CA GLU A 33 6.26 12.12 11.77
C GLU A 33 5.49 12.05 13.10
N LEU A 34 5.42 10.89 13.75
CA LEU A 34 4.80 10.75 15.07
C LEU A 34 5.49 11.63 16.10
N GLN A 35 6.82 11.58 16.16
CA GLN A 35 7.60 12.41 17.08
C GLN A 35 7.47 13.90 16.76
N ARG A 36 7.44 14.30 15.48
CA ARG A 36 7.21 15.68 15.06
C ARG A 36 5.86 16.21 15.53
N ARG A 37 4.88 15.36 15.68
CA ARG A 37 3.53 15.67 16.23
C ARG A 37 3.49 15.66 17.76
N GLY A 38 4.60 15.37 18.43
CA GLY A 38 4.65 15.25 19.89
C GLY A 38 4.06 13.95 20.42
N GLU A 39 3.92 12.93 19.58
CA GLU A 39 3.38 11.63 19.97
C GLU A 39 4.48 10.75 20.57
N ASP A 40 4.24 10.22 21.79
CA ASP A 40 5.10 9.19 22.39
C ASP A 40 4.79 7.84 21.74
N ALA A 41 5.36 7.65 20.55
CA ALA A 41 5.07 6.50 19.70
C ALA A 41 6.21 6.20 18.73
N LEU A 42 6.30 4.95 18.31
CA LEU A 42 7.25 4.50 17.28
C LEU A 42 6.64 3.43 16.41
N LEU A 43 7.13 3.31 15.18
CA LEU A 43 6.83 2.21 14.27
C LEU A 43 8.08 1.32 14.10
N VAL A 44 7.93 0.03 14.36
CA VAL A 44 9.02 -0.94 14.26
C VAL A 44 8.78 -1.97 13.15
N PRO A 45 9.84 -2.47 12.47
CA PRO A 45 9.70 -3.58 11.54
C PRO A 45 9.47 -4.89 12.30
N LEU A 46 8.53 -5.69 11.81
CA LEU A 46 8.17 -7.01 12.32
C LEU A 46 8.30 -8.02 11.18
N HIS A 47 9.43 -8.71 11.11
CA HIS A 47 9.64 -9.76 10.13
C HIS A 47 8.92 -11.03 10.58
N VAL A 48 7.93 -11.45 9.82
CA VAL A 48 7.15 -12.67 10.09
C VAL A 48 7.24 -13.55 8.86
N ALA A 49 7.77 -14.74 8.99
CA ALA A 49 7.86 -15.70 7.91
C ALA A 49 6.46 -16.01 7.33
N SER A 50 6.38 -16.16 6.01
CA SER A 50 5.09 -16.29 5.32
C SER A 50 4.26 -17.49 5.77
N ASP A 51 4.91 -18.60 6.13
CA ASP A 51 4.27 -19.83 6.65
C ASP A 51 3.80 -19.68 8.10
N GLU A 52 4.46 -18.81 8.90
CA GLU A 52 4.11 -18.58 10.30
C GLU A 52 3.09 -17.44 10.52
N PHE A 53 2.73 -16.71 9.47
CA PHE A 53 1.88 -15.53 9.60
C PHE A 53 0.58 -15.80 10.36
N ASP A 54 -0.09 -16.90 10.08
CA ASP A 54 -1.40 -17.21 10.67
C ASP A 54 -1.33 -17.63 12.13
N ALA A 55 -0.16 -18.06 12.60
CA ALA A 55 0.10 -18.34 14.03
C ALA A 55 0.52 -17.05 14.77
N VAL A 56 1.39 -16.25 14.17
CA VAL A 56 1.99 -15.07 14.83
C VAL A 56 1.07 -13.85 14.80
N PHE A 57 0.42 -13.58 13.67
CA PHE A 57 -0.33 -12.34 13.47
C PHE A 57 -1.47 -12.15 14.48
N PRO A 58 -2.32 -13.14 14.78
CA PRO A 58 -3.35 -13.02 15.82
C PRO A 58 -2.77 -12.74 17.21
N ALA A 59 -1.57 -13.26 17.51
CA ALA A 59 -0.91 -13.00 18.79
C ALA A 59 -0.43 -11.55 18.90
N LEU A 60 0.10 -10.97 17.82
CA LEU A 60 0.46 -9.55 17.76
C LEU A 60 -0.75 -8.65 18.05
N LEU A 61 -1.92 -8.97 17.50
CA LEU A 61 -3.14 -8.20 17.72
C LEU A 61 -3.61 -8.17 19.17
N ARG A 62 -3.08 -9.05 20.03
CA ARG A 62 -3.40 -9.10 21.48
C ARG A 62 -2.50 -8.22 22.34
N LEU A 63 -1.39 -7.70 21.82
CA LEU A 63 -0.53 -6.78 22.55
C LEU A 63 -1.30 -5.49 22.87
N ARG A 64 -1.36 -5.12 24.16
CA ARG A 64 -2.17 -3.99 24.63
C ARG A 64 -1.63 -2.63 24.20
N ASN A 65 -0.32 -2.49 24.06
CA ASN A 65 0.36 -1.29 23.63
C ASN A 65 0.58 -1.21 22.11
N LEU A 66 0.10 -2.19 21.32
CA LEU A 66 0.09 -2.13 19.86
C LEU A 66 -1.17 -1.39 19.40
N HIS A 67 -0.98 -0.22 18.81
CA HIS A 67 -2.06 0.68 18.41
C HIS A 67 -2.37 0.65 16.92
N GLY A 68 -1.45 0.21 16.08
CA GLY A 68 -1.66 0.08 14.64
C GLY A 68 -0.60 -0.77 13.97
N LEU A 69 -0.95 -1.22 12.76
CA LEU A 69 -0.06 -2.01 11.90
C LEU A 69 -0.10 -1.49 10.47
N VAL A 70 1.05 -1.48 9.84
CA VAL A 70 1.21 -1.39 8.40
C VAL A 70 1.44 -2.81 7.86
N LEU A 71 0.78 -3.17 6.77
CA LEU A 71 0.94 -4.46 6.10
C LEU A 71 1.68 -4.24 4.78
N THR A 72 2.73 -5.03 4.55
CA THR A 72 3.38 -5.07 3.25
C THR A 72 3.33 -6.47 2.65
N ILE A 73 4.06 -6.73 1.59
CA ILE A 73 4.10 -8.04 0.95
C ILE A 73 4.56 -9.12 1.94
N PRO A 74 3.99 -10.35 1.88
CA PRO A 74 2.87 -10.78 1.03
C PRO A 74 1.50 -10.72 1.76
N PHE A 75 1.37 -9.98 2.85
CA PHE A 75 0.31 -10.16 3.84
C PHE A 75 -0.94 -9.31 3.65
N LYS A 76 -0.95 -8.35 2.71
CA LYS A 76 -2.06 -7.40 2.52
C LYS A 76 -3.44 -8.04 2.32
N GLN A 77 -3.51 -9.15 1.59
CA GLN A 77 -4.76 -9.91 1.40
C GLN A 77 -5.04 -10.84 2.57
N ARG A 78 -4.00 -11.53 3.08
CA ARG A 78 -4.15 -12.49 4.18
C ARG A 78 -4.64 -11.86 5.47
N ALA A 79 -4.24 -10.61 5.74
CA ALA A 79 -4.60 -9.89 6.95
C ALA A 79 -6.06 -9.47 7.03
N VAL A 80 -6.78 -9.38 5.91
CA VAL A 80 -8.19 -8.97 5.84
C VAL A 80 -9.08 -9.78 6.78
N ARG A 81 -8.88 -11.08 6.90
CA ARG A 81 -9.70 -11.99 7.74
C ARG A 81 -9.58 -11.74 9.24
N TYR A 82 -8.59 -10.95 9.67
CA TYR A 82 -8.38 -10.64 11.08
C TYR A 82 -8.94 -9.29 11.51
N VAL A 83 -9.65 -8.60 10.60
CA VAL A 83 -10.16 -7.25 10.81
C VAL A 83 -11.67 -7.28 10.98
N GLN A 84 -12.19 -6.53 11.96
CA GLN A 84 -13.62 -6.42 12.22
C GLN A 84 -14.29 -5.31 11.39
N HIS A 85 -13.54 -4.26 11.03
CA HIS A 85 -14.06 -3.11 10.30
C HIS A 85 -13.17 -2.80 9.09
N LEU A 86 -13.67 -3.10 7.90
CA LEU A 86 -13.01 -2.74 6.65
C LEU A 86 -13.55 -1.40 6.14
N GLY A 87 -12.65 -0.53 5.75
CA GLY A 87 -12.99 0.67 5.00
C GLY A 87 -13.40 0.36 3.56
N GLU A 88 -13.86 1.36 2.86
CA GLU A 88 -14.44 1.21 1.52
C GLU A 88 -13.43 0.65 0.51
N GLN A 89 -12.24 1.23 0.43
CA GLN A 89 -11.21 0.79 -0.50
C GLN A 89 -10.72 -0.62 -0.17
N ALA A 90 -10.52 -0.91 1.13
CA ALA A 90 -10.13 -2.24 1.60
C ALA A 90 -11.17 -3.31 1.21
N SER A 91 -12.45 -3.00 1.34
CA SER A 91 -13.56 -3.90 0.99
C SER A 91 -13.59 -4.19 -0.51
N VAL A 92 -13.42 -3.17 -1.35
CA VAL A 92 -13.42 -3.31 -2.81
C VAL A 92 -12.19 -4.08 -3.29
N MET A 93 -11.02 -3.79 -2.70
CA MET A 93 -9.74 -4.38 -3.12
C MET A 93 -9.50 -5.78 -2.54
N GLY A 94 -10.21 -6.17 -1.48
CA GLY A 94 -9.94 -7.41 -0.75
C GLY A 94 -8.52 -7.43 -0.15
N ALA A 95 -7.95 -6.28 0.17
CA ALA A 95 -6.61 -6.13 0.68
C ALA A 95 -6.53 -4.90 1.59
N ILE A 96 -5.61 -4.93 2.56
CA ILE A 96 -5.35 -3.84 3.50
C ILE A 96 -3.86 -3.52 3.55
N ASN A 97 -3.51 -2.26 3.77
CA ASN A 97 -2.13 -1.89 4.06
C ASN A 97 -1.94 -1.18 5.39
N VAL A 98 -3.03 -0.74 6.03
CA VAL A 98 -3.00 -0.14 7.37
C VAL A 98 -4.11 -0.71 8.24
N MET A 99 -3.83 -0.84 9.54
CA MET A 99 -4.78 -1.21 10.57
C MET A 99 -4.60 -0.30 11.79
N ALA A 100 -5.71 0.04 12.42
CA ALA A 100 -5.71 0.80 13.67
C ALA A 100 -6.61 0.12 14.71
N ARG A 101 -6.15 0.10 15.96
CA ARG A 101 -6.96 -0.37 17.08
C ARG A 101 -7.95 0.72 17.47
N ARG A 102 -9.21 0.34 17.60
CA ARG A 102 -10.29 1.20 18.05
C ARG A 102 -10.34 1.24 19.59
N PRO A 103 -11.03 2.24 20.19
CA PRO A 103 -11.20 2.33 21.65
C PRO A 103 -11.87 1.11 22.26
N ASP A 104 -12.74 0.42 21.54
CA ASP A 104 -13.42 -0.82 21.97
C ASP A 104 -12.53 -2.08 21.86
N GLY A 105 -11.28 -1.92 21.39
CA GLY A 105 -10.31 -2.99 21.21
C GLY A 105 -10.43 -3.72 19.87
N SER A 106 -11.44 -3.45 19.05
CA SER A 106 -11.57 -3.98 17.70
C SER A 106 -10.55 -3.35 16.74
N TRP A 107 -10.37 -3.95 15.56
CA TRP A 107 -9.45 -3.46 14.54
C TRP A 107 -10.20 -2.95 13.32
N ALA A 108 -9.88 -1.73 12.90
CA ALA A 108 -10.30 -1.16 11.64
C ALA A 108 -9.12 -1.15 10.66
N ALA A 109 -9.38 -1.35 9.38
CA ALA A 109 -8.34 -1.34 8.37
C ALA A 109 -8.78 -0.70 7.06
N GLU A 110 -7.80 -0.19 6.32
CA GLU A 110 -8.01 0.45 5.03
C GLU A 110 -6.86 0.14 4.06
N MET A 111 -7.11 0.39 2.76
CA MET A 111 -6.13 0.32 1.69
C MET A 111 -5.78 1.75 1.22
N LEU A 112 -4.67 2.29 1.70
CA LEU A 112 -4.28 3.69 1.47
C LEU A 112 -3.18 3.86 0.41
N ASP A 113 -2.62 2.80 -0.18
CA ASP A 113 -1.53 2.90 -1.15
C ASP A 113 -1.91 3.78 -2.34
N GLY A 114 -3.10 3.59 -2.89
CA GLY A 114 -3.58 4.38 -4.02
C GLY A 114 -3.75 5.86 -3.68
N MET A 115 -4.43 6.15 -2.59
CA MET A 115 -4.62 7.53 -2.12
C MET A 115 -3.29 8.21 -1.78
N GLY A 116 -2.36 7.48 -1.17
CA GLY A 116 -1.02 7.98 -0.87
C GLY A 116 -0.26 8.35 -2.14
N CYS A 117 -0.33 7.51 -3.17
CA CYS A 117 0.31 7.75 -4.46
C CYS A 117 -0.26 9.00 -5.14
N VAL A 118 -1.57 9.12 -5.29
CA VAL A 118 -2.24 10.30 -5.88
C VAL A 118 -1.91 11.57 -5.09
N THR A 119 -1.96 11.50 -3.76
CA THR A 119 -1.60 12.64 -2.90
C THR A 119 -0.17 13.10 -3.13
N ALA A 120 0.77 12.17 -3.30
CA ALA A 120 2.17 12.50 -3.58
C ALA A 120 2.36 13.24 -4.92
N PHE A 121 1.61 12.85 -5.96
CA PHE A 121 1.57 13.57 -7.24
C PHE A 121 1.02 15.00 -7.06
N ARG A 122 -0.14 15.13 -6.41
CA ARG A 122 -0.79 16.42 -6.18
C ARG A 122 0.11 17.39 -5.38
N GLN A 123 0.76 16.91 -4.32
CA GLN A 123 1.66 17.72 -3.49
C GLN A 123 2.88 18.23 -4.26
N ARG A 124 3.29 17.55 -5.33
CA ARG A 124 4.38 17.98 -6.22
C ARG A 124 3.90 18.80 -7.41
N GLY A 125 2.62 19.11 -7.48
CA GLY A 125 2.03 19.90 -8.58
C GLY A 125 1.83 19.12 -9.88
N TYR A 126 1.90 17.77 -9.84
CA TYR A 126 1.63 16.93 -11.01
C TYR A 126 0.16 16.53 -11.06
N ALA A 127 -0.54 16.94 -12.12
CA ALA A 127 -1.89 16.48 -12.43
C ALA A 127 -1.86 15.15 -13.17
N ILE A 128 -2.78 14.26 -12.84
CA ILE A 128 -2.97 12.97 -13.53
C ILE A 128 -4.04 13.12 -14.62
N ALA A 129 -5.01 14.01 -14.43
CA ALA A 129 -6.07 14.26 -15.40
C ALA A 129 -5.52 14.51 -16.81
N GLY A 130 -6.07 13.80 -17.79
CA GLY A 130 -5.69 13.90 -19.20
C GLY A 130 -4.32 13.31 -19.57
N LYS A 131 -3.57 12.73 -18.62
CA LYS A 131 -2.26 12.11 -18.86
C LYS A 131 -2.39 10.69 -19.39
N ARG A 132 -1.30 10.21 -20.00
CA ARG A 132 -1.14 8.84 -20.46
C ARG A 132 -0.25 8.10 -19.47
N LEU A 133 -0.81 7.10 -18.81
CA LEU A 133 -0.13 6.34 -17.76
C LEU A 133 0.27 4.95 -18.26
N MET A 134 1.40 4.45 -17.78
CA MET A 134 1.76 3.03 -17.80
C MET A 134 1.88 2.52 -16.38
N LEU A 135 1.12 1.50 -16.02
CA LEU A 135 1.18 0.82 -14.72
C LEU A 135 1.61 -0.63 -14.91
N ILE A 136 2.72 -0.99 -14.26
CA ILE A 136 3.31 -2.33 -14.30
C ILE A 136 3.15 -2.97 -12.92
N GLY A 137 2.55 -4.16 -12.89
CA GLY A 137 2.23 -4.89 -11.66
C GLY A 137 0.89 -4.47 -11.06
N LEU A 138 -0.05 -5.42 -11.00
CA LEU A 138 -1.43 -5.23 -10.54
C LEU A 138 -1.73 -6.06 -9.28
N GLY A 139 -0.71 -6.30 -8.47
CA GLY A 139 -0.83 -6.89 -7.14
C GLY A 139 -1.56 -5.96 -6.16
N GLY A 140 -1.49 -6.23 -4.86
CA GLY A 140 -2.23 -5.48 -3.84
C GLY A 140 -1.99 -3.96 -3.88
N ALA A 141 -0.74 -3.51 -4.02
CA ALA A 141 -0.43 -2.08 -4.14
C ALA A 141 -0.80 -1.54 -5.53
N GLY A 142 -0.38 -2.22 -6.61
CA GLY A 142 -0.63 -1.77 -7.98
C GLY A 142 -2.12 -1.71 -8.31
N GLY A 143 -2.91 -2.65 -7.80
CA GLY A 143 -4.37 -2.61 -7.92
C GLY A 143 -4.97 -1.35 -7.28
N ALA A 144 -4.58 -1.04 -6.04
CA ALA A 144 -5.04 0.15 -5.34
C ALA A 144 -4.58 1.45 -6.04
N ILE A 145 -3.32 1.50 -6.48
CA ILE A 145 -2.78 2.63 -7.24
C ILE A 145 -3.54 2.81 -8.55
N GLY A 146 -3.77 1.72 -9.31
CA GLY A 146 -4.48 1.76 -10.58
C GLY A 146 -5.90 2.32 -10.44
N ALA A 147 -6.65 1.85 -9.45
CA ALA A 147 -8.00 2.36 -9.17
C ALA A 147 -7.98 3.85 -8.77
N ALA A 148 -7.06 4.26 -7.88
CA ALA A 148 -6.94 5.65 -7.47
C ALA A 148 -6.52 6.57 -8.62
N MET A 149 -5.60 6.13 -9.49
CA MET A 149 -5.19 6.87 -10.68
C MET A 149 -6.31 6.98 -11.70
N ALA A 150 -7.14 5.93 -11.88
CA ALA A 150 -8.29 5.98 -12.77
C ALA A 150 -9.31 7.05 -12.33
N ALA A 151 -9.54 7.19 -11.01
CA ALA A 151 -10.42 8.20 -10.44
C ALA A 151 -9.93 9.66 -10.66
N GLU A 152 -8.68 9.85 -11.10
CA GLU A 152 -8.15 11.16 -11.50
C GLU A 152 -8.38 11.48 -12.99
N HIS A 153 -9.16 10.69 -13.72
CA HIS A 153 -9.53 10.89 -15.10
C HIS A 153 -8.35 11.05 -16.08
N PRO A 154 -7.39 10.09 -16.11
CA PRO A 154 -6.34 10.09 -17.12
C PRO A 154 -6.95 9.87 -18.52
N ARG A 155 -6.25 10.33 -19.55
CA ARG A 155 -6.66 10.08 -20.94
C ARG A 155 -6.49 8.62 -21.35
N LEU A 156 -5.39 7.99 -20.91
CA LEU A 156 -5.03 6.63 -21.26
C LEU A 156 -4.40 5.94 -20.05
N MET A 157 -4.80 4.71 -19.78
CA MET A 157 -4.09 3.81 -18.89
C MET A 157 -3.66 2.55 -19.64
N ARG A 158 -2.34 2.39 -19.83
CA ARG A 158 -1.74 1.11 -20.21
C ARG A 158 -1.44 0.33 -18.94
N ILE A 159 -1.83 -0.93 -18.91
CA ILE A 159 -1.64 -1.78 -17.74
C ILE A 159 -0.99 -3.10 -18.14
N HIS A 160 -0.11 -3.60 -17.29
CA HIS A 160 0.58 -4.88 -17.46
C HIS A 160 0.72 -5.63 -16.14
N ASP A 161 0.43 -6.91 -16.16
CA ASP A 161 0.79 -7.89 -15.10
C ASP A 161 1.02 -9.23 -15.78
N LEU A 162 1.84 -10.08 -15.19
CA LEU A 162 2.07 -11.45 -15.67
C LEU A 162 0.82 -12.34 -15.52
N ASP A 163 -0.12 -11.95 -14.65
CA ASP A 163 -1.40 -12.61 -14.46
C ASP A 163 -2.49 -11.89 -15.29
N PRO A 164 -2.96 -12.48 -16.39
CA PRO A 164 -3.98 -11.87 -17.25
C PRO A 164 -5.31 -11.60 -16.53
N THR A 165 -5.62 -12.39 -15.49
CA THR A 165 -6.85 -12.19 -14.70
C THR A 165 -6.81 -10.88 -13.93
N ARG A 166 -5.62 -10.46 -13.46
CA ARG A 166 -5.44 -9.16 -12.82
C ARG A 166 -5.59 -8.02 -13.83
N CYS A 167 -5.08 -8.20 -15.05
CA CYS A 167 -5.26 -7.22 -16.11
C CYS A 167 -6.74 -7.02 -16.46
N GLU A 168 -7.49 -8.10 -16.64
CA GLU A 168 -8.92 -8.05 -16.94
C GLU A 168 -9.74 -7.36 -15.84
N ARG A 169 -9.49 -7.72 -14.59
CA ARG A 169 -10.13 -7.09 -13.42
C ARG A 169 -9.82 -5.59 -13.36
N MET A 170 -8.56 -5.21 -13.54
CA MET A 170 -8.15 -3.81 -13.50
C MET A 170 -8.76 -3.02 -14.67
N ALA A 171 -8.74 -3.57 -15.88
CA ALA A 171 -9.36 -2.93 -17.05
C ALA A 171 -10.87 -2.70 -16.83
N SER A 172 -11.56 -3.66 -16.23
CA SER A 172 -12.98 -3.53 -15.89
C SER A 172 -13.20 -2.45 -14.83
N ALA A 173 -12.37 -2.42 -13.79
CA ALA A 173 -12.44 -1.40 -12.74
C ALA A 173 -12.18 0.02 -13.29
N ILE A 174 -11.18 0.20 -14.16
CA ILE A 174 -10.90 1.50 -14.79
C ILE A 174 -12.09 1.98 -15.62
N ARG A 175 -12.67 1.11 -16.46
CA ARG A 175 -13.85 1.48 -17.27
C ARG A 175 -15.06 1.88 -16.43
N LEU A 176 -15.20 1.30 -15.25
CA LEU A 176 -16.28 1.67 -14.32
C LEU A 176 -16.01 3.00 -13.62
N LEU A 177 -14.78 3.24 -13.19
CA LEU A 177 -14.38 4.43 -12.44
C LEU A 177 -14.21 5.67 -13.33
N SER A 178 -13.77 5.48 -14.56
CA SER A 178 -13.49 6.55 -15.53
C SER A 178 -13.82 6.07 -16.94
N PRO A 179 -15.10 6.08 -17.33
CA PRO A 179 -15.55 5.57 -18.64
C PRO A 179 -14.89 6.24 -19.84
N GLU A 180 -14.41 7.47 -19.68
CA GLU A 180 -13.72 8.24 -20.70
C GLU A 180 -12.24 7.89 -20.86
N THR A 181 -11.66 7.16 -19.90
CA THR A 181 -10.26 6.72 -19.95
C THR A 181 -10.10 5.57 -20.95
N GLU A 182 -9.24 5.75 -21.94
CA GLU A 182 -8.82 4.65 -22.80
C GLU A 182 -8.00 3.63 -22.01
N VAL A 183 -8.36 2.34 -22.07
CA VAL A 183 -7.66 1.26 -21.35
C VAL A 183 -7.03 0.30 -22.34
N VAL A 184 -5.72 0.12 -22.25
CA VAL A 184 -4.94 -0.80 -23.07
C VAL A 184 -4.22 -1.81 -22.17
N VAL A 185 -4.49 -3.08 -22.36
CA VAL A 185 -3.72 -4.20 -21.76
C VAL A 185 -2.64 -4.61 -22.75
N GLY A 186 -1.39 -4.67 -22.31
CA GLY A 186 -0.29 -5.03 -23.19
C GLY A 186 1.06 -5.02 -22.50
N GLU A 187 2.11 -5.29 -23.28
CA GLU A 187 3.49 -5.25 -22.81
C GLU A 187 3.89 -3.85 -22.34
N PRO A 188 4.84 -3.76 -21.37
CA PRO A 188 5.37 -2.49 -20.91
C PRO A 188 5.98 -1.66 -22.05
N THR A 189 5.67 -0.37 -22.07
CA THR A 189 6.27 0.57 -23.01
C THR A 189 6.31 1.97 -22.39
N VAL A 190 7.30 2.75 -22.77
CA VAL A 190 7.42 4.17 -22.45
C VAL A 190 6.97 5.07 -23.59
N ASP A 191 6.67 4.50 -24.76
CA ASP A 191 6.29 5.25 -25.95
C ASP A 191 4.93 5.92 -25.75
N GLY A 192 4.95 7.24 -25.84
CA GLY A 192 3.77 8.06 -25.67
C GLY A 192 3.18 8.02 -24.25
N VAL A 193 3.98 7.74 -23.23
CA VAL A 193 3.60 7.70 -21.81
C VAL A 193 4.10 8.97 -21.12
N ASP A 194 3.24 9.60 -20.33
CA ASP A 194 3.58 10.78 -19.53
C ASP A 194 4.01 10.39 -18.10
N VAL A 195 3.51 9.26 -17.58
CA VAL A 195 3.80 8.75 -16.23
C VAL A 195 3.94 7.24 -16.27
N LEU A 196 5.09 6.73 -15.80
CA LEU A 196 5.36 5.31 -15.61
C LEU A 196 5.33 4.98 -14.12
N LEU A 197 4.56 3.95 -13.75
CA LEU A 197 4.43 3.44 -12.39
C LEU A 197 4.83 1.97 -12.37
N ASN A 198 5.91 1.64 -11.66
CA ASN A 198 6.27 0.26 -11.36
C ASN A 198 5.77 -0.13 -9.96
N ALA A 199 4.78 -1.00 -9.89
CA ALA A 199 4.26 -1.61 -8.67
C ALA A 199 4.53 -3.12 -8.63
N SER A 200 5.40 -3.61 -9.53
CA SER A 200 5.90 -4.99 -9.53
C SER A 200 7.10 -5.14 -8.58
N PRO A 201 7.49 -6.37 -8.21
CA PRO A 201 8.71 -6.60 -7.44
C PRO A 201 10.00 -6.51 -8.28
N VAL A 202 9.90 -6.33 -9.60
CA VAL A 202 11.07 -6.20 -10.48
C VAL A 202 11.86 -4.94 -10.12
N GLY A 203 13.17 -5.09 -9.94
CA GLY A 203 14.05 -4.02 -9.48
C GLY A 203 14.12 -3.87 -7.95
N MET A 204 13.50 -4.78 -7.17
CA MET A 204 13.62 -4.80 -5.72
C MET A 204 14.85 -5.60 -5.27
N LEU A 205 15.49 -5.13 -4.17
CA LEU A 205 16.68 -5.76 -3.57
C LEU A 205 17.78 -5.99 -4.63
N ASP A 206 18.23 -7.24 -4.78
CA ASP A 206 19.31 -7.61 -5.71
C ASP A 206 18.82 -7.86 -7.16
N ASP A 207 17.54 -7.64 -7.43
CA ASP A 207 16.99 -7.76 -8.79
C ASP A 207 17.36 -6.52 -9.63
N THR A 208 18.32 -6.67 -10.52
CA THR A 208 18.83 -5.61 -11.41
C THR A 208 18.04 -5.47 -12.71
N ARG A 209 17.00 -6.27 -12.92
CA ARG A 209 16.14 -6.17 -14.11
C ARG A 209 15.36 -4.86 -14.12
N LEU A 210 15.07 -4.37 -15.31
CA LEU A 210 14.08 -3.30 -15.49
C LEU A 210 12.68 -3.92 -15.63
N PRO A 211 11.66 -3.25 -15.09
CA PRO A 211 10.27 -3.68 -15.21
C PRO A 211 9.74 -3.56 -16.63
#